data_40a6816a77bcd13ac6a939e1cad9a4e6
#
_entry.id   40a6816a77bcd13ac6a939e1cad9a4e6
#
_cell.length_a   1.000
_cell.length_b   1.000
_cell.length_c   1.000
_cell.angle_alpha   90.00
_cell.angle_beta   90.00
_cell.angle_gamma   90.00
#
_symmetry.space_group_name_H-M   'P 1'
#
loop_
_entity.id
_entity.type
_entity.pdbx_description
1 polymer ?
#
loop_
_entity_poly.entity_id
_entity_poly.type
_entity_poly.pdbx_seq_one_letter_code
_entity_poly.pdbx_strand_id
1 'polypeptide(L)'
;MATSIGHELNVEISFENTKKGKSLIAKQNFEEGDVLFEERPLVSSQFLWNEFYKYKACEYCLRSLETAEKQSQRLTENEALTLPYPECDETDPSQYTDCPHCQVTYCCLDCQKRAWEGYHQTLCMGSSRDDENHPLNKLQDMWRNIHFPPETCSIMLIAKMIAKVKQSKDKSDILEKFSRFVKTTVNEEEALVHKMMGDKFQVRKNNTVE
;
A
#
# COMPACT_ATOMS: atom_id res chain seq x y z
N MET A 1 -0.69 10.35 -15.82
CA MET A 1 -1.97 9.79 -16.30
C MET A 1 -2.22 8.51 -15.52
N ALA A 2 -3.37 8.39 -14.85
CA ALA A 2 -3.78 7.14 -14.26
C ALA A 2 -3.83 6.11 -15.39
N THR A 3 -3.23 4.95 -15.20
CA THR A 3 -3.36 3.83 -16.13
C THR A 3 -4.78 3.29 -16.01
N SER A 4 -5.71 3.87 -16.80
CA SER A 4 -7.08 3.39 -16.86
C SER A 4 -7.09 1.97 -17.39
N ILE A 5 -7.77 1.10 -16.67
CA ILE A 5 -8.22 -0.17 -17.19
C ILE A 5 -9.34 0.20 -18.18
N GLY A 6 -9.04 0.34 -19.47
CA GLY A 6 -9.94 0.28 -20.61
C GLY A 6 -11.34 0.92 -20.55
N HIS A 7 -11.73 1.55 -19.46
CA HIS A 7 -12.97 2.29 -19.33
C HIS A 7 -12.71 3.79 -19.51
N GLU A 8 -13.51 4.43 -20.33
CA GLU A 8 -13.51 5.88 -20.47
C GLU A 8 -13.75 6.49 -19.09
N LEU A 9 -12.84 7.34 -18.62
CA LEU A 9 -13.00 8.00 -17.32
C LEU A 9 -14.23 8.91 -17.36
N ASN A 10 -15.21 8.61 -16.54
CA ASN A 10 -16.43 9.45 -16.39
C ASN A 10 -16.14 10.76 -15.63
N VAL A 11 -14.87 10.99 -15.32
CA VAL A 11 -14.38 12.19 -14.64
C VAL A 11 -13.20 12.77 -15.41
N GLU A 12 -13.00 14.08 -15.31
CA GLU A 12 -11.82 14.77 -15.84
C GLU A 12 -11.05 15.50 -14.74
N ILE A 13 -9.75 15.64 -14.95
CA ILE A 13 -8.89 16.39 -14.03
C ILE A 13 -8.91 17.85 -14.48
N SER A 14 -9.42 18.74 -13.62
CA SER A 14 -9.35 20.19 -13.82
C SER A 14 -8.28 20.81 -12.94
N PHE A 15 -7.60 21.82 -13.49
CA PHE A 15 -6.66 22.66 -12.74
C PHE A 15 -7.31 24.02 -12.56
N GLU A 16 -7.89 24.25 -11.43
CA GLU A 16 -8.33 25.59 -11.05
C GLU A 16 -7.15 26.34 -10.45
N ASN A 17 -6.96 27.58 -10.89
CA ASN A 17 -5.91 28.47 -10.37
C ASN A 17 -6.27 29.02 -8.97
N THR A 18 -6.98 28.21 -8.18
CA THR A 18 -7.43 28.52 -6.84
C THR A 18 -6.56 27.80 -5.79
N LYS A 19 -6.72 28.16 -4.53
CA LYS A 19 -6.06 27.48 -3.40
C LYS A 19 -6.35 25.96 -3.33
N LYS A 20 -7.37 25.46 -4.06
CA LYS A 20 -7.75 24.06 -4.07
C LYS A 20 -6.90 23.21 -5.03
N GLY A 21 -6.21 23.82 -6.00
CA GLY A 21 -5.32 23.10 -6.92
C GLY A 21 -6.08 22.21 -7.90
N LYS A 22 -5.74 20.91 -7.93
CA LYS A 22 -6.37 19.91 -8.80
C LYS A 22 -7.72 19.48 -8.25
N SER A 23 -8.71 19.35 -9.14
CA SER A 23 -10.04 18.81 -8.84
C SER A 23 -10.43 17.74 -9.86
N LEU A 24 -11.34 16.85 -9.46
CA LEU A 24 -12.03 15.93 -10.38
C LEU A 24 -13.41 16.51 -10.68
N ILE A 25 -13.74 16.62 -11.96
CA ILE A 25 -15.04 17.10 -12.43
C ILE A 25 -15.77 15.93 -13.09
N ALA A 26 -17.03 15.72 -12.70
CA ALA A 26 -17.91 14.74 -13.31
C ALA A 26 -18.21 15.13 -14.77
N LYS A 27 -18.09 14.20 -15.70
CA LYS A 27 -18.42 14.40 -17.14
C LYS A 27 -19.86 14.06 -17.46
N GLN A 28 -20.56 13.44 -16.51
CA GLN A 28 -21.97 13.05 -16.62
C GLN A 28 -22.64 13.11 -15.24
N ASN A 29 -23.96 12.97 -15.22
CA ASN A 29 -24.70 12.78 -13.98
C ASN A 29 -24.46 11.36 -13.46
N PHE A 30 -24.33 11.22 -12.14
CA PHE A 30 -24.20 9.96 -11.43
C PHE A 30 -25.36 9.79 -10.46
N GLU A 31 -25.77 8.55 -10.26
CA GLU A 31 -26.70 8.14 -9.24
C GLU A 31 -25.98 7.52 -8.04
N GLU A 32 -26.67 7.37 -6.93
CA GLU A 32 -26.13 6.71 -5.76
C GLU A 32 -25.76 5.25 -6.07
N GLY A 33 -24.50 4.89 -5.82
CA GLY A 33 -23.97 3.57 -6.13
C GLY A 33 -23.18 3.47 -7.45
N ASP A 34 -23.20 4.50 -8.28
CA ASP A 34 -22.41 4.52 -9.51
C ASP A 34 -20.91 4.56 -9.25
N VAL A 35 -20.15 3.83 -10.05
CA VAL A 35 -18.67 3.87 -10.03
C VAL A 35 -18.20 5.09 -10.82
N LEU A 36 -17.60 6.06 -10.14
CA LEU A 36 -17.09 7.28 -10.77
C LEU A 36 -15.82 7.02 -11.57
N PHE A 37 -14.87 6.29 -11.00
CA PHE A 37 -13.63 5.84 -11.64
C PHE A 37 -13.00 4.70 -10.85
N GLU A 38 -12.12 3.97 -11.51
CA GLU A 38 -11.28 2.96 -10.88
C GLU A 38 -9.81 3.29 -11.18
N GLU A 39 -8.95 3.15 -10.17
CA GLU A 39 -7.51 3.29 -10.37
C GLU A 39 -6.74 2.21 -9.62
N ARG A 40 -5.57 1.88 -10.12
CA ARG A 40 -4.62 1.01 -9.42
C ARG A 40 -3.53 1.85 -8.75
N PRO A 41 -3.15 1.52 -7.51
CA PRO A 41 -2.06 2.23 -6.84
C PRO A 41 -0.75 2.07 -7.63
N LEU A 42 0.06 3.11 -7.67
CA LEU A 42 1.40 3.04 -8.27
C LEU A 42 2.30 2.05 -7.55
N VAL A 43 2.18 2.00 -6.23
CA VAL A 43 2.82 1.02 -5.34
C VAL A 43 1.90 0.77 -4.15
N SER A 44 1.97 -0.44 -3.62
CA SER A 44 1.26 -0.84 -2.41
C SER A 44 2.18 -1.68 -1.52
N SER A 45 2.03 -1.58 -0.23
CA SER A 45 2.78 -2.38 0.72
C SER A 45 1.91 -2.68 1.93
N GLN A 46 1.99 -3.90 2.43
CA GLN A 46 1.35 -4.28 3.66
C GLN A 46 2.00 -3.51 4.82
N PHE A 47 1.20 -3.17 5.81
CA PHE A 47 1.70 -2.59 7.04
C PHE A 47 2.56 -3.62 7.78
N LEU A 48 3.75 -3.22 8.24
CA LEU A 48 4.74 -4.15 8.80
C LEU A 48 4.21 -4.96 9.99
N TRP A 49 3.37 -4.38 10.82
CA TRP A 49 2.78 -5.08 11.96
C TRP A 49 1.76 -6.14 11.53
N ASN A 50 1.05 -5.93 10.41
CA ASN A 50 0.16 -6.94 9.87
C ASN A 50 0.94 -8.18 9.42
N GLU A 51 2.10 -8.00 8.79
CA GLU A 51 2.97 -9.09 8.43
C GLU A 51 3.53 -9.79 9.68
N PHE A 52 3.97 -9.02 10.67
CA PHE A 52 4.43 -9.54 11.97
C PHE A 52 3.37 -10.38 12.68
N TYR A 53 2.11 -9.93 12.66
CA TYR A 53 0.96 -10.67 13.20
C TYR A 53 0.42 -11.74 12.24
N LYS A 54 1.17 -12.05 11.17
CA LYS A 54 0.86 -13.12 10.20
C LYS A 54 -0.48 -12.96 9.47
N TYR A 55 -0.89 -11.72 9.21
CA TYR A 55 -1.96 -11.45 8.24
C TYR A 55 -1.42 -11.70 6.84
N LYS A 56 -1.85 -12.81 6.24
CA LYS A 56 -1.39 -13.22 4.92
C LYS A 56 -2.07 -12.37 3.85
N ALA A 57 -1.29 -11.67 3.06
CA ALA A 57 -1.77 -10.85 1.95
C ALA A 57 -0.94 -11.08 0.69
N CYS A 58 -1.56 -10.94 -0.46
CA CYS A 58 -0.88 -10.94 -1.74
C CYS A 58 0.15 -9.79 -1.78
N GLU A 59 1.40 -10.10 -2.10
CA GLU A 59 2.50 -9.13 -2.10
C GLU A 59 2.28 -7.96 -3.08
N TYR A 60 1.43 -8.16 -4.10
CA TYR A 60 1.15 -7.14 -5.11
C TYR A 60 -0.13 -6.35 -4.84
N CYS A 61 -1.28 -7.01 -4.69
CA CYS A 61 -2.59 -6.34 -4.62
C CYS A 61 -3.15 -6.23 -3.19
N LEU A 62 -2.46 -6.82 -2.20
CA LEU A 62 -2.84 -6.83 -0.78
C LEU A 62 -4.16 -7.56 -0.46
N ARG A 63 -4.77 -8.27 -1.43
CA ARG A 63 -5.90 -9.15 -1.16
C ARG A 63 -5.50 -10.19 -0.11
N SER A 64 -6.40 -10.50 0.82
CA SER A 64 -6.18 -11.57 1.79
C SER A 64 -5.89 -12.90 1.07
N LEU A 65 -4.95 -13.67 1.61
CA LEU A 65 -4.65 -15.04 1.21
C LEU A 65 -5.24 -16.07 2.19
N GLU A 66 -6.05 -15.63 3.13
CA GLU A 66 -6.83 -16.47 4.02
C GLU A 66 -8.32 -16.21 3.74
N THR A 67 -9.13 -17.27 3.75
CA THR A 67 -10.58 -17.10 3.75
C THR A 67 -11.02 -16.35 5.01
N ALA A 68 -12.13 -15.61 4.92
CA ALA A 68 -12.66 -14.88 6.06
C ALA A 68 -12.89 -15.78 7.27
N GLU A 69 -13.35 -17.03 7.05
CA GLU A 69 -13.54 -18.02 8.11
C GLU A 69 -12.22 -18.44 8.75
N LYS A 70 -11.21 -18.84 7.95
CA LYS A 70 -9.88 -19.21 8.48
C LYS A 70 -9.21 -18.08 9.24
N GLN A 71 -9.33 -16.84 8.72
CA GLN A 71 -8.79 -15.68 9.40
C GLN A 71 -9.49 -15.45 10.76
N SER A 72 -10.81 -15.57 10.79
CA SER A 72 -11.60 -15.44 12.02
C SER A 72 -11.28 -16.55 13.03
N GLN A 73 -11.17 -17.80 12.58
CA GLN A 73 -10.76 -18.94 13.41
C GLN A 73 -9.39 -18.68 14.07
N ARG A 74 -8.41 -18.22 13.28
CA ARG A 74 -7.06 -17.92 13.78
C ARG A 74 -7.05 -16.75 14.78
N LEU A 75 -7.80 -15.67 14.51
CA LEU A 75 -7.84 -14.49 15.37
C LEU A 75 -8.59 -14.73 16.70
N THR A 76 -9.59 -15.60 16.68
CA THR A 76 -10.38 -15.94 17.87
C THR A 76 -9.85 -17.16 18.61
N GLU A 77 -8.81 -17.82 18.07
CA GLU A 77 -8.29 -19.11 18.55
C GLU A 77 -9.39 -20.18 18.66
N ASN A 78 -10.41 -20.12 17.80
CA ASN A 78 -11.55 -21.02 17.78
C ASN A 78 -11.71 -21.68 16.41
N GLU A 79 -11.16 -22.88 16.26
CA GLU A 79 -11.23 -23.64 15.02
C GLU A 79 -12.65 -24.11 14.65
N ALA A 80 -13.56 -24.13 15.63
CA ALA A 80 -14.96 -24.53 15.41
C ALA A 80 -15.84 -23.34 14.94
N LEU A 81 -15.30 -22.14 14.86
CA LEU A 81 -16.04 -20.98 14.37
C LEU A 81 -16.38 -21.17 12.89
N THR A 82 -17.65 -21.05 12.56
CA THR A 82 -18.14 -21.02 11.19
C THR A 82 -18.76 -19.67 10.89
N LEU A 83 -18.50 -19.15 9.70
CA LEU A 83 -19.12 -17.92 9.23
C LEU A 83 -20.35 -18.22 8.38
N PRO A 84 -21.42 -17.40 8.49
CA PRO A 84 -22.52 -17.48 7.55
C PRO A 84 -22.04 -17.03 6.17
N TYR A 85 -22.64 -17.59 5.12
CA TYR A 85 -22.40 -17.19 3.73
C TYR A 85 -20.95 -17.35 3.24
N PRO A 86 -20.36 -18.56 3.33
CA PRO A 86 -19.00 -18.81 2.83
C PRO A 86 -18.85 -18.55 1.33
N GLU A 87 -19.96 -18.58 0.58
CA GLU A 87 -20.01 -18.27 -0.84
C GLU A 87 -19.71 -16.78 -1.18
N CYS A 88 -19.76 -15.89 -0.19
CA CYS A 88 -19.35 -14.49 -0.36
C CYS A 88 -17.84 -14.29 -0.32
N ASP A 89 -17.07 -15.32 0.04
CA ASP A 89 -15.61 -15.27 0.07
C ASP A 89 -15.05 -15.56 -1.34
N GLU A 90 -14.39 -14.56 -1.90
CA GLU A 90 -13.77 -14.66 -3.23
C GLU A 90 -12.34 -15.24 -3.18
N THR A 91 -11.89 -15.73 -2.03
CA THR A 91 -10.53 -16.25 -1.85
C THR A 91 -10.42 -17.64 -2.50
N ASP A 92 -9.55 -17.77 -3.49
CA ASP A 92 -9.30 -19.04 -4.19
C ASP A 92 -7.84 -19.49 -4.02
N PRO A 93 -7.53 -20.34 -3.04
CA PRO A 93 -6.18 -20.85 -2.81
C PRO A 93 -5.58 -21.62 -3.99
N SER A 94 -6.40 -22.17 -4.90
CA SER A 94 -5.90 -22.90 -6.06
C SER A 94 -5.18 -22.03 -7.08
N GLN A 95 -5.41 -20.72 -7.04
CA GLN A 95 -4.79 -19.71 -7.89
C GLN A 95 -3.47 -19.16 -7.34
N TYR A 96 -3.13 -19.49 -6.08
CA TYR A 96 -1.95 -18.91 -5.45
C TYR A 96 -0.67 -19.38 -6.13
N THR A 97 0.27 -18.47 -6.19
CA THR A 97 1.59 -18.74 -6.76
C THR A 97 2.67 -18.02 -5.95
N ASP A 98 3.79 -18.68 -5.79
CA ASP A 98 4.93 -18.15 -5.04
C ASP A 98 6.02 -17.65 -5.99
N CYS A 99 6.79 -16.67 -5.52
CA CYS A 99 8.02 -16.32 -6.21
C CYS A 99 8.98 -17.53 -6.17
N PRO A 100 9.50 -18.01 -7.32
CA PRO A 100 10.38 -19.18 -7.35
C PRO A 100 11.71 -18.95 -6.62
N HIS A 101 12.07 -17.71 -6.33
CA HIS A 101 13.33 -17.35 -5.70
C HIS A 101 13.23 -17.10 -4.19
N CYS A 102 12.23 -16.35 -3.75
CA CYS A 102 12.10 -15.93 -2.35
C CYS A 102 10.81 -16.41 -1.66
N GLN A 103 9.98 -17.19 -2.36
CA GLN A 103 8.78 -17.82 -1.81
C GLN A 103 7.71 -16.84 -1.28
N VAL A 104 7.77 -15.57 -1.71
CA VAL A 104 6.68 -14.63 -1.40
C VAL A 104 5.45 -14.98 -2.21
N THR A 105 4.26 -14.94 -1.58
CA THR A 105 3.02 -15.45 -2.16
C THR A 105 2.18 -14.35 -2.83
N TYR A 106 1.58 -14.70 -3.95
CA TYR A 106 0.64 -13.88 -4.71
C TYR A 106 -0.70 -14.61 -4.86
N CYS A 107 -1.79 -13.86 -4.94
CA CYS A 107 -3.12 -14.44 -5.12
C CYS A 107 -3.33 -15.06 -6.52
N CYS A 108 -2.51 -14.71 -7.50
CA CYS A 108 -2.56 -15.28 -8.85
C CYS A 108 -1.29 -14.95 -9.64
N LEU A 109 -1.12 -15.63 -10.78
CA LEU A 109 0.02 -15.46 -11.69
C LEU A 109 0.14 -14.02 -12.25
N ASP A 110 -0.99 -13.33 -12.50
CA ASP A 110 -0.97 -11.94 -12.97
C ASP A 110 -0.34 -11.01 -11.92
N CYS A 111 -0.70 -11.17 -10.65
CA CYS A 111 -0.09 -10.41 -9.56
C CYS A 111 1.42 -10.68 -9.43
N GLN A 112 1.84 -11.94 -9.54
CA GLN A 112 3.26 -12.31 -9.52
C GLN A 112 4.02 -11.64 -10.67
N LYS A 113 3.49 -11.73 -11.89
CA LYS A 113 4.09 -11.14 -13.10
C LYS A 113 4.20 -9.62 -12.99
N ARG A 114 3.13 -8.95 -12.57
CA ARG A 114 3.12 -7.48 -12.39
C ARG A 114 4.10 -7.02 -11.29
N ALA A 115 4.18 -7.76 -10.19
CA ALA A 115 5.16 -7.48 -9.15
C ALA A 115 6.58 -7.63 -9.69
N TRP A 116 6.85 -8.73 -10.39
CA TRP A 116 8.16 -9.03 -10.99
C TRP A 116 8.60 -7.93 -11.95
N GLU A 117 7.74 -7.56 -12.89
CA GLU A 117 8.02 -6.51 -13.86
C GLU A 117 8.11 -5.11 -13.21
N GLY A 118 7.34 -4.87 -12.15
CA GLY A 118 7.22 -3.56 -11.54
C GLY A 118 8.34 -3.20 -10.55
N TYR A 119 8.72 -4.11 -9.65
CA TYR A 119 9.65 -3.81 -8.57
C TYR A 119 10.33 -5.03 -7.95
N HIS A 120 9.71 -6.22 -8.07
CA HIS A 120 10.14 -7.36 -7.27
C HIS A 120 11.51 -7.90 -7.67
N GLN A 121 11.92 -7.83 -8.94
CA GLN A 121 13.29 -8.21 -9.36
C GLN A 121 14.36 -7.49 -8.53
N THR A 122 14.13 -6.21 -8.21
CA THR A 122 15.07 -5.41 -7.43
C THR A 122 15.03 -5.74 -5.94
N LEU A 123 13.86 -6.13 -5.41
CA LEU A 123 13.64 -6.38 -3.99
C LEU A 123 13.60 -7.87 -3.63
N CYS A 124 13.74 -8.76 -4.61
CA CYS A 124 13.74 -10.20 -4.36
C CYS A 124 14.98 -10.60 -3.57
N MET A 125 14.78 -11.05 -2.35
CA MET A 125 15.87 -11.48 -1.46
C MET A 125 16.35 -12.92 -1.75
N GLY A 126 15.69 -13.63 -2.67
CA GLY A 126 16.04 -15.02 -2.96
C GLY A 126 16.00 -15.90 -1.72
N SER A 127 17.01 -16.75 -1.57
CA SER A 127 17.17 -17.63 -0.39
C SER A 127 17.49 -16.89 0.92
N SER A 128 17.82 -15.59 0.84
CA SER A 128 18.13 -14.77 2.03
C SER A 128 16.89 -14.10 2.65
N ARG A 129 15.68 -14.50 2.26
CA ARG A 129 14.45 -13.92 2.78
C ARG A 129 14.34 -13.99 4.30
N ASP A 130 14.74 -15.11 4.87
CA ASP A 130 14.65 -15.38 6.31
C ASP A 130 15.97 -15.03 7.05
N ASP A 131 16.95 -14.47 6.35
CA ASP A 131 18.21 -14.01 6.97
C ASP A 131 17.98 -12.67 7.67
N GLU A 132 18.00 -12.68 8.99
CA GLU A 132 17.85 -11.46 9.83
C GLU A 132 18.95 -10.42 9.53
N ASN A 133 20.09 -10.83 8.98
CA ASN A 133 21.16 -9.94 8.61
C ASN A 133 20.99 -9.30 7.23
N HIS A 134 20.02 -9.75 6.43
CA HIS A 134 19.76 -9.14 5.15
C HIS A 134 19.37 -7.65 5.31
N PRO A 135 19.92 -6.72 4.50
CA PRO A 135 19.68 -5.28 4.68
C PRO A 135 18.21 -4.87 4.70
N LEU A 136 17.34 -5.51 3.90
CA LEU A 136 15.90 -5.20 3.89
C LEU A 136 15.21 -5.66 5.17
N ASN A 137 15.59 -6.81 5.75
CA ASN A 137 15.05 -7.28 7.01
C ASN A 137 15.48 -6.35 8.16
N LYS A 138 16.76 -5.98 8.21
CA LYS A 138 17.27 -4.99 9.18
C LYS A 138 16.55 -3.64 9.04
N LEU A 139 16.30 -3.18 7.82
CA LEU A 139 15.57 -1.94 7.59
C LEU A 139 14.15 -2.01 8.16
N GLN A 140 13.44 -3.10 7.95
CA GLN A 140 12.09 -3.31 8.47
C GLN A 140 12.09 -3.39 10.00
N ASP A 141 13.06 -4.10 10.59
CA ASP A 141 13.17 -4.22 12.04
C ASP A 141 13.51 -2.88 12.70
N MET A 142 14.47 -2.15 12.14
CA MET A 142 14.77 -0.80 12.62
C MET A 142 13.55 0.11 12.54
N TRP A 143 12.80 0.06 11.44
CA TRP A 143 11.61 0.89 11.27
C TRP A 143 10.54 0.57 12.32
N ARG A 144 10.28 -0.72 12.59
CA ARG A 144 9.35 -1.14 13.64
C ARG A 144 9.75 -0.66 15.03
N ASN A 145 11.05 -0.60 15.31
CA ASN A 145 11.57 -0.27 16.64
C ASN A 145 11.74 1.23 16.88
N ILE A 146 11.85 2.05 15.83
CA ILE A 146 12.06 3.50 15.96
C ILE A 146 10.75 4.24 16.19
N HIS A 147 9.65 3.77 15.55
CA HIS A 147 8.38 4.48 15.55
C HIS A 147 7.39 3.88 16.56
N PHE A 148 7.00 4.70 17.56
CA PHE A 148 5.93 4.36 18.48
C PHE A 148 5.04 5.60 18.73
N PRO A 149 3.71 5.53 18.53
CA PRO A 149 2.95 4.37 18.06
C PRO A 149 3.37 3.91 16.66
N PRO A 150 3.05 2.65 16.27
CA PRO A 150 3.45 2.12 14.98
C PRO A 150 3.03 3.07 13.86
N GLU A 151 3.98 3.35 12.97
CA GLU A 151 3.71 4.18 11.80
C GLU A 151 2.62 3.57 10.93
N THR A 152 1.77 4.42 10.39
CA THR A 152 0.73 4.03 9.42
C THR A 152 1.31 3.75 8.03
N CYS A 153 2.55 4.19 7.77
CA CYS A 153 3.25 4.00 6.51
C CYS A 153 4.36 2.95 6.66
N SER A 154 4.37 1.96 5.79
CA SER A 154 5.46 0.98 5.73
C SER A 154 6.68 1.56 5.03
N ILE A 155 7.88 1.38 5.61
CA ILE A 155 9.15 1.72 4.94
C ILE A 155 9.31 0.97 3.62
N MET A 156 8.70 -0.21 3.49
CA MET A 156 8.71 -1.00 2.26
C MET A 156 7.95 -0.31 1.12
N LEU A 157 7.04 0.62 1.42
CA LEU A 157 6.41 1.45 0.39
C LEU A 157 7.47 2.29 -0.34
N ILE A 158 8.36 2.93 0.43
CA ILE A 158 9.48 3.72 -0.13
C ILE A 158 10.44 2.81 -0.88
N ALA A 159 10.79 1.64 -0.33
CA ALA A 159 11.64 0.67 -1.01
C ALA A 159 11.05 0.22 -2.36
N LYS A 160 9.74 -0.05 -2.40
CA LYS A 160 9.02 -0.38 -3.65
C LYS A 160 8.98 0.79 -4.64
N MET A 161 8.83 2.03 -4.18
CA MET A 161 8.93 3.22 -5.06
C MET A 161 10.31 3.33 -5.71
N ILE A 162 11.37 3.21 -4.93
CA ILE A 162 12.75 3.25 -5.42
C ILE A 162 13.01 2.10 -6.41
N ALA A 163 12.59 0.89 -6.06
CA ALA A 163 12.73 -0.29 -6.91
C ALA A 163 12.00 -0.13 -8.24
N LYS A 164 10.78 0.44 -8.20
CA LYS A 164 9.99 0.70 -9.41
C LYS A 164 10.68 1.70 -10.34
N VAL A 165 11.26 2.77 -9.80
CA VAL A 165 12.05 3.71 -10.60
C VAL A 165 13.29 3.03 -11.18
N LYS A 166 14.02 2.25 -10.35
CA LYS A 166 15.24 1.56 -10.76
C LYS A 166 14.98 0.56 -11.89
N GLN A 167 13.87 -0.15 -11.83
CA GLN A 167 13.52 -1.24 -12.73
C GLN A 167 12.79 -0.76 -14.00
N SER A 168 12.18 0.45 -13.95
CA SER A 168 11.46 1.00 -15.09
C SER A 168 12.39 1.27 -16.28
N LYS A 169 11.87 0.99 -17.49
CA LYS A 169 12.49 1.39 -18.75
C LYS A 169 12.45 2.91 -18.95
N ASP A 170 11.36 3.54 -18.55
CA ASP A 170 11.19 4.99 -18.52
C ASP A 170 11.15 5.49 -17.08
N LYS A 171 12.35 5.84 -16.58
CA LYS A 171 12.52 6.35 -15.23
C LYS A 171 11.90 7.74 -15.07
N SER A 172 11.91 8.54 -16.13
CA SER A 172 11.40 9.91 -16.09
C SER A 172 9.90 9.94 -15.90
N ASP A 173 9.14 9.08 -16.60
CA ASP A 173 7.69 8.95 -16.43
C ASP A 173 7.32 8.55 -15.00
N ILE A 174 8.02 7.56 -14.44
CA ILE A 174 7.74 7.10 -13.07
C ILE A 174 8.11 8.18 -12.04
N LEU A 175 9.23 8.85 -12.19
CA LEU A 175 9.62 9.97 -11.32
C LEU A 175 8.63 11.13 -11.40
N GLU A 176 8.14 11.45 -12.60
CA GLU A 176 7.10 12.48 -12.78
C GLU A 176 5.81 12.10 -12.04
N LYS A 177 5.35 10.83 -12.17
CA LYS A 177 4.18 10.34 -11.43
C LYS A 177 4.34 10.49 -9.92
N PHE A 178 5.48 10.11 -9.37
CA PHE A 178 5.76 10.28 -7.94
C PHE A 178 5.92 11.76 -7.53
N SER A 179 6.43 12.61 -8.43
CA SER A 179 6.58 14.04 -8.16
C SER A 179 5.24 14.77 -8.02
N ARG A 180 4.16 14.18 -8.54
CA ARG A 180 2.79 14.75 -8.47
C ARG A 180 2.10 14.52 -7.14
N PHE A 181 2.68 13.71 -6.24
CA PHE A 181 2.13 13.55 -4.89
C PHE A 181 2.26 14.85 -4.10
N VAL A 182 1.28 15.06 -3.21
CA VAL A 182 1.36 16.18 -2.28
C VAL A 182 2.58 16.00 -1.39
N LYS A 183 3.41 17.04 -1.32
CA LYS A 183 4.64 17.06 -0.53
C LYS A 183 4.48 18.08 0.57
N THR A 184 3.97 17.66 1.71
CA THR A 184 3.96 18.47 2.92
C THR A 184 5.04 17.96 3.87
N THR A 185 5.76 18.86 4.49
CA THR A 185 6.67 18.51 5.59
C THR A 185 5.87 18.38 6.89
N VAL A 186 6.42 17.66 7.87
CA VAL A 186 5.80 17.55 9.21
C VAL A 186 5.52 18.95 9.79
N ASN A 187 6.43 19.91 9.59
CA ASN A 187 6.25 21.28 10.05
C ASN A 187 5.08 22.01 9.36
N GLU A 188 4.85 21.74 8.07
CA GLU A 188 3.72 22.29 7.31
C GLU A 188 2.41 21.68 7.78
N GLU A 189 2.39 20.38 8.08
CA GLU A 189 1.23 19.68 8.65
C GLU A 189 0.93 20.20 10.06
N GLU A 190 1.94 20.36 10.92
CA GLU A 190 1.78 20.95 12.25
C GLU A 190 1.21 22.38 12.16
N ALA A 191 1.71 23.21 11.26
CA ALA A 191 1.20 24.55 11.04
C ALA A 191 -0.27 24.55 10.57
N LEU A 192 -0.65 23.59 9.73
CA LEU A 192 -2.02 23.42 9.26
C LEU A 192 -2.94 22.98 10.42
N VAL A 193 -2.51 22.00 11.21
CA VAL A 193 -3.24 21.48 12.37
C VAL A 193 -3.43 22.60 13.40
N HIS A 194 -2.39 23.37 13.73
CA HIS A 194 -2.48 24.54 14.62
C HIS A 194 -3.47 25.58 14.10
N LYS A 195 -3.45 25.85 12.79
CA LYS A 195 -4.38 26.78 12.16
C LYS A 195 -5.83 26.32 12.21
N MET A 196 -6.05 24.99 12.10
CA MET A 196 -7.41 24.41 12.12
C MET A 196 -7.95 24.21 13.54
N MET A 197 -7.11 23.82 14.49
CA MET A 197 -7.50 23.43 15.84
C MET A 197 -7.26 24.54 16.89
N GLY A 198 -6.62 25.64 16.47
CA GLY A 198 -6.29 26.77 17.33
C GLY A 198 -5.08 26.51 18.23
N ASP A 199 -4.61 27.60 18.88
CA ASP A 199 -3.36 27.62 19.67
C ASP A 199 -3.37 26.72 20.91
N LYS A 200 -4.52 26.13 21.26
CA LYS A 200 -4.65 25.22 22.43
C LYS A 200 -4.19 23.80 22.12
N PHE A 201 -4.00 23.45 20.86
CA PHE A 201 -3.52 22.15 20.46
C PHE A 201 -1.99 22.16 20.39
N GLN A 202 -1.34 21.86 21.50
CA GLN A 202 0.11 21.67 21.54
C GLN A 202 0.42 20.20 21.29
N VAL A 203 1.01 19.89 20.13
CA VAL A 203 1.69 18.62 19.93
C VAL A 203 2.85 18.58 20.93
N ARG A 204 2.82 17.64 21.89
CA ARG A 204 3.94 17.42 22.79
C ARG A 204 5.17 17.10 21.95
N LYS A 205 6.09 18.03 21.83
CA LYS A 205 7.43 17.74 21.33
C LYS A 205 8.04 16.72 22.28
N ASN A 206 8.15 15.48 21.83
CA ASN A 206 8.98 14.52 22.55
C ASN A 206 10.39 15.10 22.52
N ASN A 207 10.88 15.52 23.65
CA ASN A 207 12.24 15.97 23.83
C ASN A 207 13.14 14.82 23.37
N THR A 208 13.90 15.07 22.33
CA THR A 208 15.07 14.27 21.98
C THR A 208 15.92 14.12 23.23
N VAL A 209 16.07 12.90 23.67
CA VAL A 209 17.08 12.52 24.66
C VAL A 209 18.44 12.78 24.00
N GLU A 210 19.25 13.62 24.65
CA GLU A 210 20.66 13.83 24.35
C GLU A 210 21.46 12.52 24.42
#